data_147ce1cd57d6d055cd099ccc5220234f
#
_entry.id   147ce1cd57d6d055cd099ccc5220234f
#
_cell.length_a   1.000
_cell.length_b   1.000
_cell.length_c   1.000
_cell.angle_alpha   90.00
_cell.angle_beta   90.00
_cell.angle_gamma   90.00
#
_symmetry.space_group_name_H-M   'P 1'
#
loop_
_entity.id
_entity.type
_entity.pdbx_description
1 polymer ?
#
loop_
_entity_poly.entity_id
_entity_poly.type
_entity_poly.pdbx_seq_one_letter_code
_entity_poly.pdbx_strand_id
1 'polypeptide(L)'
;QSTNNTIATYRHCYHKKCFLFIMNTKHKDKVLGSMIGGAVGDALGYPVEFLNYSQIVHRFGESGITRYVLNHNGVAEISDDTQMTLFTANGFLFALTRYATYGALGASPADYVRGSYIEWLQTQTGEIDYTEQHYNWIREVKELHARRAPGMTCLSAIQQLAKGEKVINKSKGCGGIMRVAPVALIASNPTNPYLTHDRENQNWYAKEAGKIAALTHKHPLGYMPAAFLSLFIQHII
;
A
#
# COMPACT_ATOMS: atom_id res chain seq x y z
N GLN A 1 -28.43 14.70 11.92
CA GLN A 1 -28.51 15.62 10.74
C GLN A 1 -27.13 15.92 10.10
N SER A 2 -25.99 15.38 10.60
CA SER A 2 -24.65 15.71 10.06
C SER A 2 -24.05 14.67 9.09
N THR A 3 -24.63 13.50 8.95
CA THR A 3 -24.12 12.42 8.08
C THR A 3 -24.49 12.57 6.60
N ASN A 4 -25.45 13.44 6.27
CA ASN A 4 -25.91 13.62 4.89
C ASN A 4 -25.07 14.61 4.07
N ASN A 5 -24.24 15.45 4.69
CA ASN A 5 -23.45 16.46 3.97
C ASN A 5 -22.16 15.90 3.34
N THR A 6 -21.55 14.87 3.94
CA THR A 6 -20.29 14.28 3.43
C THR A 6 -20.55 13.47 2.16
N ILE A 7 -21.70 12.78 2.08
CA ILE A 7 -22.12 12.02 0.88
C ILE A 7 -22.55 12.98 -0.23
N ALA A 8 -23.12 14.13 0.10
CA ALA A 8 -23.53 15.14 -0.88
C ALA A 8 -22.32 15.81 -1.58
N THR A 9 -21.21 16.02 -0.87
CA THR A 9 -19.99 16.60 -1.44
C THR A 9 -19.32 15.63 -2.43
N TYR A 10 -19.37 14.34 -2.17
CA TYR A 10 -18.92 13.32 -3.13
C TYR A 10 -19.85 13.22 -4.36
N ARG A 11 -21.15 13.40 -4.21
CA ARG A 11 -22.09 13.36 -5.35
C ARG A 11 -21.96 14.57 -6.28
N HIS A 12 -21.55 15.73 -5.79
CA HIS A 12 -21.41 16.94 -6.63
C HIS A 12 -20.15 16.93 -7.51
N CYS A 13 -19.13 16.16 -7.15
CA CYS A 13 -17.94 15.91 -7.98
C CYS A 13 -18.24 14.97 -9.18
N TYR A 14 -19.33 14.21 -9.13
CA TYR A 14 -19.69 13.19 -10.13
C TYR A 14 -20.19 13.77 -11.46
N HIS A 15 -20.55 15.06 -11.55
CA HIS A 15 -21.21 15.61 -12.77
C HIS A 15 -20.31 16.44 -13.69
N LYS A 16 -19.04 16.72 -13.33
CA LYS A 16 -18.14 17.41 -14.25
C LYS A 16 -16.77 16.71 -14.28
N LYS A 17 -16.63 15.73 -15.19
CA LYS A 17 -15.36 15.05 -15.53
C LYS A 17 -14.73 14.16 -14.43
N CYS A 18 -15.49 13.44 -13.65
CA CYS A 18 -14.99 12.20 -13.09
C CYS A 18 -14.79 11.22 -14.25
N PHE A 19 -13.60 11.16 -14.81
CA PHE A 19 -13.18 10.01 -15.57
C PHE A 19 -13.16 8.84 -14.60
N LEU A 20 -14.26 8.12 -14.47
CA LEU A 20 -14.24 6.78 -13.93
C LEU A 20 -13.15 6.05 -14.71
N PHE A 21 -12.15 5.56 -14.01
CA PHE A 21 -11.23 4.58 -14.55
C PHE A 21 -12.06 3.34 -14.89
N ILE A 22 -12.61 3.29 -16.11
CA ILE A 22 -13.33 2.12 -16.59
C ILE A 22 -12.26 1.07 -16.89
N MET A 23 -11.88 0.33 -15.85
CA MET A 23 -11.03 -0.84 -16.03
C MET A 23 -11.86 -1.88 -16.80
N ASN A 24 -11.32 -2.42 -17.88
CA ASN A 24 -11.94 -3.58 -18.51
C ASN A 24 -11.95 -4.75 -17.51
N THR A 25 -12.91 -5.65 -17.64
CA THR A 25 -13.12 -6.76 -16.70
C THR A 25 -11.85 -7.57 -16.48
N LYS A 26 -11.12 -7.90 -17.55
CA LYS A 26 -9.88 -8.68 -17.48
C LYS A 26 -8.79 -7.99 -16.67
N HIS A 27 -8.63 -6.67 -16.81
CA HIS A 27 -7.65 -5.92 -16.03
C HIS A 27 -8.07 -5.81 -14.56
N LYS A 28 -9.36 -5.57 -14.30
CA LYS A 28 -9.93 -5.59 -12.95
C LYS A 28 -9.65 -6.91 -12.22
N ASP A 29 -9.86 -8.04 -12.91
CA ASP A 29 -9.61 -9.38 -12.35
C ASP A 29 -8.12 -9.57 -11.99
N LYS A 30 -7.21 -9.09 -12.84
CA LYS A 30 -5.77 -9.14 -12.57
C LYS A 30 -5.38 -8.29 -11.35
N VAL A 31 -5.91 -7.06 -11.26
CA VAL A 31 -5.67 -6.18 -10.10
C VAL A 31 -6.20 -6.82 -8.83
N LEU A 32 -7.44 -7.30 -8.85
CA LEU A 32 -8.07 -7.96 -7.71
C LEU A 32 -7.31 -9.23 -7.32
N GLY A 33 -6.95 -10.06 -8.31
CA GLY A 33 -6.16 -11.28 -8.09
C GLY A 33 -4.78 -10.99 -7.50
N SER A 34 -4.11 -9.92 -7.92
CA SER A 34 -2.82 -9.51 -7.36
C SER A 34 -2.95 -9.04 -5.90
N MET A 35 -3.94 -8.19 -5.60
CA MET A 35 -4.16 -7.68 -4.25
C MET A 35 -4.60 -8.78 -3.27
N ILE A 36 -5.54 -9.64 -3.68
CA ILE A 36 -5.99 -10.76 -2.87
C ILE A 36 -4.87 -11.80 -2.74
N GLY A 37 -4.15 -12.11 -3.82
CA GLY A 37 -3.02 -13.04 -3.80
C GLY A 37 -1.91 -12.60 -2.85
N GLY A 38 -1.61 -11.30 -2.79
CA GLY A 38 -0.69 -10.73 -1.81
C GLY A 38 -1.17 -10.95 -0.37
N ALA A 39 -2.44 -10.62 -0.08
CA ALA A 39 -3.02 -10.83 1.24
C ALA A 39 -3.11 -12.32 1.64
N VAL A 40 -3.38 -13.21 0.68
CA VAL A 40 -3.37 -14.67 0.86
C VAL A 40 -1.97 -15.16 1.23
N GLY A 41 -0.94 -14.69 0.51
CA GLY A 41 0.46 -15.01 0.79
C GLY A 41 0.92 -14.51 2.14
N ASP A 42 0.59 -13.27 2.49
CA ASP A 42 0.84 -12.68 3.79
C ASP A 42 0.18 -13.48 4.92
N ALA A 43 -1.12 -13.75 4.82
CA ALA A 43 -1.87 -14.50 5.83
C ALA A 43 -1.37 -15.95 5.99
N LEU A 44 -0.78 -16.55 4.96
CA LEU A 44 -0.14 -17.86 5.06
C LEU A 44 1.25 -17.77 5.69
N GLY A 45 2.03 -16.73 5.34
CA GLY A 45 3.40 -16.56 5.80
C GLY A 45 3.52 -15.98 7.21
N TYR A 46 2.60 -15.10 7.60
CA TYR A 46 2.65 -14.38 8.87
C TYR A 46 2.85 -15.29 10.11
N PRO A 47 2.16 -16.45 10.26
CA PRO A 47 2.35 -17.30 11.42
C PRO A 47 3.74 -17.92 11.57
N VAL A 48 4.57 -17.86 10.53
CA VAL A 48 5.94 -18.42 10.51
C VAL A 48 7.02 -17.36 10.35
N GLU A 49 6.68 -16.10 10.19
CA GLU A 49 7.60 -14.99 9.90
C GLU A 49 8.79 -14.91 10.87
N PHE A 50 8.53 -15.13 12.16
CA PHE A 50 9.56 -15.07 13.21
C PHE A 50 10.08 -16.45 13.66
N LEU A 51 9.72 -17.51 12.96
CA LEU A 51 10.16 -18.86 13.26
C LEU A 51 11.41 -19.22 12.44
N ASN A 52 12.37 -19.88 13.07
CA ASN A 52 13.45 -20.51 12.33
C ASN A 52 12.98 -21.83 11.69
N TYR A 53 13.78 -22.36 10.78
CA TYR A 53 13.45 -23.58 10.04
C TYR A 53 13.07 -24.75 10.95
N SER A 54 13.83 -25.01 12.01
CA SER A 54 13.54 -26.10 12.93
C SER A 54 12.21 -25.94 13.65
N GLN A 55 11.86 -24.69 14.01
CA GLN A 55 10.56 -24.38 14.63
C GLN A 55 9.40 -24.57 13.64
N ILE A 56 9.62 -24.19 12.38
CA ILE A 56 8.62 -24.40 11.32
C ILE A 56 8.36 -25.90 11.13
N VAL A 57 9.43 -26.70 10.96
CA VAL A 57 9.32 -28.16 10.79
C VAL A 57 8.67 -28.80 12.00
N HIS A 58 9.06 -28.39 13.21
CA HIS A 58 8.46 -28.91 14.44
C HIS A 58 6.96 -28.64 14.53
N ARG A 59 6.51 -27.46 14.12
CA ARG A 59 5.11 -27.02 14.24
C ARG A 59 4.22 -27.50 13.08
N PHE A 60 4.75 -27.58 11.87
CA PHE A 60 3.98 -27.81 10.64
C PHE A 60 4.43 -29.03 9.83
N GLY A 61 5.47 -29.75 10.28
CA GLY A 61 6.06 -30.87 9.57
C GLY A 61 7.06 -30.44 8.51
N GLU A 62 7.68 -31.42 7.82
CA GLU A 62 8.73 -31.17 6.83
C GLU A 62 8.24 -30.35 5.60
N SER A 63 6.96 -30.44 5.28
CA SER A 63 6.35 -29.65 4.18
C SER A 63 6.15 -28.17 4.53
N GLY A 64 6.45 -27.77 5.77
CA GLY A 64 6.22 -26.42 6.24
C GLY A 64 4.74 -26.07 6.34
N ILE A 65 4.43 -24.76 6.36
CA ILE A 65 3.05 -24.27 6.44
C ILE A 65 2.36 -24.42 5.10
N THR A 66 1.31 -25.22 5.05
CA THR A 66 0.50 -25.49 3.83
C THR A 66 -0.97 -25.11 3.99
N ARG A 67 -1.37 -24.67 5.18
CA ARG A 67 -2.74 -24.25 5.53
C ARG A 67 -2.71 -23.03 6.40
N TYR A 68 -3.77 -22.22 6.33
CA TYR A 68 -3.90 -21.06 7.21
C TYR A 68 -3.94 -21.46 8.68
N VAL A 69 -3.28 -20.67 9.51
CA VAL A 69 -3.49 -20.67 10.96
C VAL A 69 -4.61 -19.65 11.23
N LEU A 70 -5.71 -20.15 11.74
CA LEU A 70 -6.88 -19.32 12.03
C LEU A 70 -6.84 -18.83 13.47
N ASN A 71 -7.27 -17.58 13.68
CA ASN A 71 -7.51 -17.04 15.02
C ASN A 71 -8.78 -17.61 15.64
N HIS A 72 -9.13 -17.18 16.85
CA HIS A 72 -10.32 -17.64 17.58
C HIS A 72 -11.65 -17.36 16.87
N ASN A 73 -11.68 -16.44 15.90
CA ASN A 73 -12.85 -16.13 15.07
C ASN A 73 -12.87 -16.92 13.74
N GLY A 74 -11.94 -17.87 13.54
CA GLY A 74 -11.85 -18.64 12.30
C GLY A 74 -11.28 -17.86 11.12
N VAL A 75 -10.55 -16.77 11.35
CA VAL A 75 -9.98 -15.90 10.32
C VAL A 75 -8.47 -16.04 10.29
N ALA A 76 -7.90 -16.16 9.07
CA ALA A 76 -6.47 -16.03 8.85
C ALA A 76 -6.07 -14.54 8.89
N GLU A 77 -5.07 -14.20 9.68
CA GLU A 77 -4.68 -12.81 9.92
C GLU A 77 -3.62 -12.37 8.93
N ILE A 78 -3.79 -11.17 8.39
CA ILE A 78 -2.80 -10.44 7.60
C ILE A 78 -1.85 -9.65 8.51
N SER A 79 -0.65 -9.34 8.02
CA SER A 79 0.34 -8.52 8.72
C SER A 79 0.37 -7.06 8.24
N ASP A 80 1.43 -6.32 8.60
CA ASP A 80 1.71 -4.97 8.07
C ASP A 80 2.00 -4.97 6.56
N ASP A 81 2.41 -6.09 5.98
CA ASP A 81 2.62 -6.25 4.53
C ASP A 81 1.35 -5.88 3.74
N THR A 82 0.22 -6.50 4.09
CA THR A 82 -1.07 -6.19 3.45
C THR A 82 -1.59 -4.82 3.87
N GLN A 83 -1.48 -4.44 5.15
CA GLN A 83 -1.93 -3.15 5.63
C GLN A 83 -1.24 -2.02 4.87
N MET A 84 0.09 -2.00 4.83
CA MET A 84 0.85 -0.95 4.14
C MET A 84 0.65 -0.99 2.61
N THR A 85 0.40 -2.15 2.02
CA THR A 85 0.00 -2.28 0.61
C THR A 85 -1.31 -1.53 0.35
N LEU A 86 -2.32 -1.70 1.18
CA LEU A 86 -3.60 -1.01 1.06
C LEU A 86 -3.46 0.50 1.27
N PHE A 87 -2.68 0.93 2.26
CA PHE A 87 -2.40 2.35 2.48
C PHE A 87 -1.58 2.97 1.33
N THR A 88 -0.67 2.22 0.70
CA THR A 88 0.00 2.65 -0.54
C THR A 88 -1.00 2.86 -1.68
N ALA A 89 -1.88 1.88 -1.89
CA ALA A 89 -2.92 1.96 -2.93
C ALA A 89 -3.79 3.21 -2.72
N ASN A 90 -4.28 3.42 -1.51
CA ASN A 90 -5.15 4.54 -1.18
C ASN A 90 -4.45 5.90 -1.39
N GLY A 91 -3.25 6.08 -0.86
CA GLY A 91 -2.49 7.33 -1.01
C GLY A 91 -2.13 7.64 -2.48
N PHE A 92 -1.75 6.61 -3.24
CA PHE A 92 -1.42 6.77 -4.65
C PHE A 92 -2.66 7.09 -5.51
N LEU A 93 -3.77 6.40 -5.28
CA LEU A 93 -5.05 6.68 -5.94
C LEU A 93 -5.56 8.09 -5.61
N PHE A 94 -5.39 8.54 -4.37
CA PHE A 94 -5.75 9.89 -3.99
C PHE A 94 -4.93 10.94 -4.77
N ALA A 95 -3.63 10.74 -4.92
CA ALA A 95 -2.78 11.61 -5.75
C ALA A 95 -3.29 11.69 -7.19
N LEU A 96 -3.60 10.55 -7.81
CA LEU A 96 -4.13 10.52 -9.18
C LEU A 96 -5.52 11.16 -9.30
N THR A 97 -6.39 10.96 -8.32
CA THR A 97 -7.70 11.60 -8.27
C THR A 97 -7.57 13.13 -8.21
N ARG A 98 -6.65 13.63 -7.40
CA ARG A 98 -6.35 15.07 -7.35
C ARG A 98 -5.83 15.59 -8.69
N TYR A 99 -4.92 14.87 -9.32
CA TYR A 99 -4.44 15.24 -10.65
C TYR A 99 -5.58 15.28 -11.68
N ALA A 100 -6.43 14.27 -11.68
CA ALA A 100 -7.59 14.19 -12.56
C ALA A 100 -8.57 15.37 -12.34
N THR A 101 -8.73 15.81 -11.10
CA THR A 101 -9.68 16.85 -10.71
C THR A 101 -9.14 18.25 -10.98
N TYR A 102 -7.89 18.50 -10.68
CA TYR A 102 -7.31 19.85 -10.67
C TYR A 102 -6.26 20.08 -11.76
N GLY A 103 -5.87 19.06 -12.52
CA GLY A 103 -4.82 19.16 -13.56
C GLY A 103 -3.40 19.28 -13.00
N ALA A 104 -3.23 19.26 -11.68
CA ALA A 104 -1.95 19.35 -11.01
C ALA A 104 -1.93 18.54 -9.71
N LEU A 105 -0.78 17.98 -9.36
CA LEU A 105 -0.62 17.20 -8.13
C LEU A 105 -0.39 18.06 -6.88
N GLY A 106 0.28 19.19 -7.02
CA GLY A 106 0.74 20.02 -5.91
C GLY A 106 1.90 19.40 -5.10
N ALA A 107 2.04 18.08 -5.12
CA ALA A 107 3.09 17.30 -4.50
C ALA A 107 3.34 16.01 -5.29
N SER A 108 4.43 15.28 -5.04
CA SER A 108 4.67 13.98 -5.69
C SER A 108 3.68 12.92 -5.17
N PRO A 109 3.34 11.87 -5.95
CA PRO A 109 2.55 10.76 -5.43
C PRO A 109 3.14 10.11 -4.18
N ALA A 110 4.46 10.04 -4.08
CA ALA A 110 5.15 9.56 -2.89
C ALA A 110 4.86 10.41 -1.65
N ASP A 111 4.62 11.73 -1.79
CA ASP A 111 4.23 12.59 -0.66
C ASP A 111 2.81 12.30 -0.18
N TYR A 112 1.90 11.98 -1.08
CA TYR A 112 0.55 11.54 -0.71
C TYR A 112 0.58 10.18 0.00
N VAL A 113 1.41 9.25 -0.47
CA VAL A 113 1.63 7.96 0.20
C VAL A 113 2.31 8.16 1.57
N ARG A 114 3.22 9.15 1.70
CA ARG A 114 3.78 9.52 3.02
C ARG A 114 2.68 9.90 3.99
N GLY A 115 1.74 10.74 3.60
CA GLY A 115 0.57 11.10 4.42
C GLY A 115 -0.26 9.86 4.79
N SER A 116 -0.50 8.98 3.80
CA SER A 116 -1.20 7.72 4.01
C SER A 116 -0.50 6.84 5.07
N TYR A 117 0.83 6.77 5.07
CA TYR A 117 1.57 6.02 6.08
C TYR A 117 1.54 6.64 7.47
N ILE A 118 1.45 7.97 7.57
CA ILE A 118 1.26 8.65 8.86
C ILE A 118 -0.10 8.25 9.44
N GLU A 119 -1.15 8.21 8.62
CA GLU A 119 -2.46 7.73 9.07
C GLU A 119 -2.44 6.22 9.41
N TRP A 120 -1.68 5.39 8.68
CA TRP A 120 -1.45 4.00 9.07
C TRP A 120 -0.76 3.90 10.43
N LEU A 121 0.26 4.71 10.69
CA LEU A 121 0.94 4.73 12.00
C LEU A 121 -0.06 5.01 13.13
N GLN A 122 -0.99 5.95 12.95
CA GLN A 122 -2.04 6.24 13.93
C GLN A 122 -2.89 4.99 14.24
N THR A 123 -3.20 4.15 13.24
CA THR A 123 -3.90 2.88 13.49
C THR A 123 -3.08 1.90 14.31
N GLN A 124 -1.75 1.94 14.22
CA GLN A 124 -0.84 1.04 14.95
C GLN A 124 -0.57 1.51 16.39
N THR A 125 -0.67 2.82 16.65
CA THR A 125 -0.47 3.41 17.98
C THR A 125 -1.77 3.61 18.76
N GLY A 126 -2.91 3.57 18.09
CA GLY A 126 -4.22 3.91 18.67
C GLY A 126 -4.44 5.41 18.84
N GLU A 127 -3.54 6.25 18.33
CA GLU A 127 -3.59 7.72 18.43
C GLU A 127 -4.29 8.34 17.23
N ILE A 128 -5.51 7.87 16.92
CA ILE A 128 -6.26 8.38 15.77
C ILE A 128 -7.00 9.64 16.16
N ASP A 129 -6.64 10.76 15.53
CA ASP A 129 -7.41 11.99 15.62
C ASP A 129 -8.50 12.02 14.52
N TYR A 130 -9.73 11.77 14.93
CA TYR A 130 -10.90 11.81 14.03
C TYR A 130 -11.39 13.25 13.73
N THR A 131 -10.81 14.27 14.37
CA THR A 131 -11.14 15.68 14.12
C THR A 131 -10.32 16.25 12.96
N GLU A 132 -9.15 15.70 12.67
CA GLU A 132 -8.32 16.08 11.54
C GLU A 132 -8.91 15.62 10.21
N GLN A 133 -8.78 16.46 9.18
CA GLN A 133 -9.09 16.07 7.82
C GLN A 133 -8.12 14.98 7.35
N HIS A 134 -8.67 13.87 6.93
CA HIS A 134 -7.92 12.76 6.34
C HIS A 134 -8.47 12.42 4.95
N TYR A 135 -7.64 11.77 4.14
CA TYR A 135 -8.01 11.36 2.80
C TYR A 135 -7.99 9.84 2.59
N ASN A 136 -7.55 9.08 3.59
CA ASN A 136 -7.56 7.62 3.55
C ASN A 136 -8.84 7.07 4.19
N TRP A 137 -9.84 6.77 3.38
CA TRP A 137 -11.07 6.14 3.85
C TRP A 137 -10.83 4.77 4.52
N ILE A 138 -9.74 4.06 4.13
CA ILE A 138 -9.38 2.78 4.73
C ILE A 138 -8.97 2.91 6.20
N ARG A 139 -8.64 4.10 6.69
CA ARG A 139 -8.42 4.38 8.12
C ARG A 139 -9.64 4.03 8.97
N GLU A 140 -10.85 4.04 8.39
CA GLU A 140 -12.09 3.69 9.07
C GLU A 140 -12.29 2.17 9.22
N VAL A 141 -11.50 1.36 8.50
CA VAL A 141 -11.59 -0.11 8.52
C VAL A 141 -10.92 -0.65 9.77
N LYS A 142 -11.71 -1.07 10.76
CA LYS A 142 -11.24 -1.49 12.09
C LYS A 142 -10.28 -2.68 12.05
N GLU A 143 -10.45 -3.58 11.08
CA GLU A 143 -9.59 -4.75 10.88
C GLU A 143 -8.13 -4.37 10.56
N LEU A 144 -7.90 -3.16 10.03
CA LEU A 144 -6.58 -2.62 9.75
C LEU A 144 -5.90 -1.95 10.96
N HIS A 145 -6.61 -1.84 12.10
CA HIS A 145 -6.04 -1.27 13.33
C HIS A 145 -5.25 -2.29 14.16
N ALA A 146 -5.34 -3.56 13.81
CA ALA A 146 -4.62 -4.59 14.54
C ALA A 146 -3.10 -4.45 14.30
N ARG A 147 -2.32 -4.39 15.38
CA ARG A 147 -0.86 -4.35 15.30
C ARG A 147 -0.33 -5.76 15.08
N ARG A 148 0.04 -6.06 13.83
CA ARG A 148 0.54 -7.37 13.41
C ARG A 148 1.88 -7.24 12.74
N ALA A 149 2.93 -7.55 13.48
CA ALA A 149 4.33 -7.58 13.04
C ALA A 149 4.87 -6.30 12.35
N PRO A 150 4.42 -5.07 12.69
CA PRO A 150 4.90 -3.90 11.97
C PRO A 150 6.41 -3.76 12.13
N GLY A 151 7.12 -3.71 11.01
CA GLY A 151 8.57 -3.61 10.97
C GLY A 151 9.07 -2.36 11.69
N MET A 152 10.03 -2.53 12.62
CA MET A 152 10.59 -1.41 13.41
C MET A 152 11.18 -0.29 12.54
N THR A 153 11.77 -0.64 11.40
CA THR A 153 12.27 0.36 10.43
C THR A 153 11.12 1.21 9.87
N CYS A 154 9.98 0.58 9.55
CA CYS A 154 8.80 1.30 9.06
C CYS A 154 8.23 2.22 10.15
N LEU A 155 8.00 1.69 11.35
CA LEU A 155 7.45 2.48 12.45
C LEU A 155 8.33 3.69 12.78
N SER A 156 9.64 3.48 13.03
CA SER A 156 10.54 4.57 13.41
C SER A 156 10.70 5.62 12.30
N ALA A 157 10.78 5.19 11.05
CA ALA A 157 10.89 6.12 9.94
C ALA A 157 9.60 6.94 9.76
N ILE A 158 8.42 6.32 9.88
CA ILE A 158 7.15 7.05 9.73
C ILE A 158 6.92 7.98 10.92
N GLN A 159 7.35 7.62 12.14
CA GLN A 159 7.35 8.54 13.29
C GLN A 159 8.21 9.79 13.04
N GLN A 160 9.40 9.63 12.44
CA GLN A 160 10.23 10.77 12.04
C GLN A 160 9.52 11.63 10.98
N LEU A 161 8.92 11.01 9.96
CA LEU A 161 8.16 11.71 8.93
C LEU A 161 6.95 12.49 9.50
N ALA A 162 6.26 11.93 10.48
CA ALA A 162 5.14 12.58 11.16
C ALA A 162 5.57 13.84 11.94
N LYS A 163 6.80 13.84 12.47
CA LYS A 163 7.42 14.99 13.12
C LYS A 163 8.03 16.01 12.15
N GLY A 164 7.97 15.75 10.84
CA GLY A 164 8.65 16.57 9.84
C GLY A 164 10.19 16.39 9.81
N GLU A 165 10.69 15.34 10.45
CA GLU A 165 12.12 15.05 10.53
C GLU A 165 12.62 14.29 9.29
N LYS A 166 13.93 14.40 9.04
CA LYS A 166 14.59 13.64 7.99
C LYS A 166 14.83 12.21 8.44
N VAL A 167 14.32 11.24 7.70
CA VAL A 167 14.60 9.82 7.95
C VAL A 167 16.06 9.50 7.62
N ILE A 168 16.77 8.97 8.59
CA ILE A 168 18.17 8.55 8.47
C ILE A 168 18.31 7.12 8.93
N ASN A 169 18.56 6.21 7.98
CA ASN A 169 18.91 4.81 8.28
C ASN A 169 19.65 4.19 7.08
N LYS A 170 20.16 2.99 7.27
CA LYS A 170 20.79 2.17 6.22
C LYS A 170 20.05 0.83 6.06
N SER A 171 18.72 0.83 6.27
CA SER A 171 17.92 -0.39 6.21
C SER A 171 17.90 -0.97 4.80
N LYS A 172 18.13 -2.28 4.73
CA LYS A 172 18.04 -3.13 3.53
C LYS A 172 16.88 -4.11 3.63
N GLY A 173 16.01 -3.95 4.65
CA GLY A 173 14.88 -4.85 4.91
C GLY A 173 13.85 -4.86 3.79
N CYS A 174 12.97 -5.86 3.82
CA CYS A 174 11.93 -6.08 2.81
C CYS A 174 10.74 -5.11 2.92
N GLY A 175 10.58 -4.38 4.02
CA GLY A 175 9.43 -3.47 4.24
C GLY A 175 9.25 -2.38 3.19
N GLY A 176 10.26 -2.13 2.34
CA GLY A 176 10.12 -1.23 1.18
C GLY A 176 9.44 -1.91 -0.02
N ILE A 177 9.79 -3.16 -0.33
CA ILE A 177 9.32 -3.88 -1.51
C ILE A 177 7.91 -4.48 -1.30
N MET A 178 7.57 -4.90 -0.09
CA MET A 178 6.33 -5.61 0.24
C MET A 178 5.06 -4.87 -0.19
N ARG A 179 5.11 -3.55 -0.29
CA ARG A 179 3.93 -2.65 -0.37
C ARG A 179 3.76 -1.89 -1.68
N VAL A 180 4.65 -2.08 -2.68
CA VAL A 180 4.66 -1.23 -3.90
C VAL A 180 3.88 -1.80 -5.08
N ALA A 181 3.37 -3.02 -4.99
CA ALA A 181 2.57 -3.64 -6.05
C ALA A 181 1.44 -2.73 -6.58
N PRO A 182 0.67 -1.97 -5.75
CA PRO A 182 -0.39 -1.10 -6.23
C PRO A 182 0.07 -0.06 -7.24
N VAL A 183 1.31 0.45 -7.13
CA VAL A 183 1.87 1.43 -8.07
C VAL A 183 1.96 0.83 -9.48
N ALA A 184 2.40 -0.41 -9.58
CA ALA A 184 2.49 -1.13 -10.85
C ALA A 184 1.10 -1.49 -11.42
N LEU A 185 0.18 -1.91 -10.55
CA LEU A 185 -1.20 -2.26 -10.95
C LEU A 185 -1.94 -1.06 -11.53
N ILE A 186 -1.73 0.12 -10.97
CA ILE A 186 -2.28 1.38 -11.50
C ILE A 186 -1.61 1.74 -12.82
N ALA A 187 -0.28 1.56 -12.90
CA ALA A 187 0.50 1.81 -14.11
C ALA A 187 0.08 0.94 -15.29
N SER A 188 -0.31 -0.29 -15.04
CA SER A 188 -0.70 -1.25 -16.09
C SER A 188 -2.12 -1.08 -16.62
N ASN A 189 -2.92 -0.16 -16.06
CA ASN A 189 -4.30 0.05 -16.52
C ASN A 189 -4.33 0.69 -17.91
N PRO A 190 -4.79 -0.03 -18.96
CA PRO A 190 -4.78 0.46 -20.34
C PRO A 190 -5.72 1.64 -20.59
N THR A 191 -6.67 1.89 -19.70
CA THR A 191 -7.60 3.03 -19.79
C THR A 191 -7.17 4.22 -18.94
N ASN A 192 -5.99 4.16 -18.33
CA ASN A 192 -5.46 5.27 -17.57
C ASN A 192 -5.09 6.41 -18.54
N PRO A 193 -5.79 7.54 -18.54
CA PRO A 193 -5.56 8.63 -19.49
C PRO A 193 -4.22 9.35 -19.27
N TYR A 194 -3.52 9.04 -18.17
CA TYR A 194 -2.21 9.58 -17.83
C TYR A 194 -1.07 8.62 -18.20
N LEU A 195 -1.42 7.49 -18.83
CA LEU A 195 -0.46 6.52 -19.33
C LEU A 195 -0.29 6.71 -20.83
N THR A 196 0.82 7.26 -21.22
CA THR A 196 1.44 6.87 -22.48
C THR A 196 2.14 5.52 -22.23
N HIS A 197 1.86 4.51 -23.03
CA HIS A 197 2.46 3.16 -22.87
C HIS A 197 3.92 3.11 -23.32
N ASP A 198 4.63 4.22 -23.19
CA ASP A 198 6.05 4.32 -23.51
C ASP A 198 6.94 3.93 -22.30
N ARG A 199 8.19 3.65 -22.61
CA ARG A 199 9.18 3.27 -21.60
C ARG A 199 9.43 4.37 -20.55
N GLU A 200 9.24 5.64 -20.92
CA GLU A 200 9.43 6.76 -19.99
C GLU A 200 8.39 6.74 -18.88
N ASN A 201 7.16 6.42 -19.22
CA ASN A 201 6.06 6.30 -18.27
C ASN A 201 6.21 5.10 -17.34
N GLN A 202 6.58 3.93 -17.89
CA GLN A 202 6.87 2.75 -17.07
C GLN A 202 8.00 3.04 -16.08
N ASN A 203 9.05 3.73 -16.52
CA ASN A 203 10.16 4.14 -15.67
C ASN A 203 9.73 5.16 -14.61
N TRP A 204 8.77 6.03 -14.92
CA TRP A 204 8.25 6.98 -13.94
C TRP A 204 7.56 6.28 -12.77
N TYR A 205 6.65 5.32 -13.04
CA TYR A 205 5.99 4.54 -12.00
C TYR A 205 6.99 3.71 -11.17
N ALA A 206 7.98 3.13 -11.82
CA ALA A 206 9.04 2.42 -11.11
C ALA A 206 9.85 3.35 -10.19
N LYS A 207 10.17 4.57 -10.66
CA LYS A 207 10.82 5.59 -9.82
C LYS A 207 9.93 5.98 -8.63
N GLU A 208 8.62 6.15 -8.83
CA GLU A 208 7.69 6.43 -7.74
C GLU A 208 7.62 5.28 -6.73
N ALA A 209 7.58 4.02 -7.19
CA ALA A 209 7.66 2.85 -6.30
C ALA A 209 8.95 2.84 -5.47
N GLY A 210 10.10 3.17 -6.10
CA GLY A 210 11.36 3.33 -5.41
C GLY A 210 11.35 4.47 -4.39
N LYS A 211 10.76 5.63 -4.72
CA LYS A 211 10.60 6.76 -3.79
C LYS A 211 9.71 6.38 -2.59
N ILE A 212 8.61 5.67 -2.83
CA ILE A 212 7.71 5.18 -1.78
C ILE A 212 8.43 4.22 -0.84
N ALA A 213 9.22 3.29 -1.36
CA ALA A 213 10.06 2.42 -0.53
C ALA A 213 11.11 3.22 0.25
N ALA A 214 11.72 4.23 -0.39
CA ALA A 214 12.72 5.10 0.22
C ALA A 214 12.15 6.06 1.30
N LEU A 215 10.83 6.17 1.46
CA LEU A 215 10.26 6.87 2.60
C LEU A 215 10.76 6.29 3.93
N THR A 216 10.95 4.97 3.99
CA THR A 216 11.35 4.26 5.21
C THR A 216 12.71 3.56 5.11
N HIS A 217 13.12 3.09 3.93
CA HIS A 217 14.35 2.32 3.71
C HIS A 217 15.34 3.13 2.88
N LYS A 218 16.36 3.70 3.53
CA LYS A 218 17.28 4.67 2.87
C LYS A 218 18.46 4.04 2.16
N HIS A 219 18.74 2.75 2.35
CA HIS A 219 19.80 2.07 1.61
C HIS A 219 19.32 1.71 0.20
N PRO A 220 20.14 1.83 -0.87
CA PRO A 220 19.78 1.45 -2.24
C PRO A 220 19.17 0.04 -2.34
N LEU A 221 19.75 -0.95 -1.66
CA LEU A 221 19.22 -2.32 -1.61
C LEU A 221 17.87 -2.45 -0.86
N GLY A 222 17.40 -1.41 -0.18
CA GLY A 222 16.09 -1.38 0.46
C GLY A 222 15.01 -0.76 -0.44
N TYR A 223 15.35 0.08 -1.43
CA TYR A 223 14.36 0.74 -2.29
C TYR A 223 14.47 0.40 -3.78
N MET A 224 15.67 0.08 -4.31
CA MET A 224 15.81 -0.30 -5.72
C MET A 224 15.05 -1.58 -6.09
N PRO A 225 15.04 -2.64 -5.25
CA PRO A 225 14.24 -3.82 -5.54
C PRO A 225 12.74 -3.51 -5.68
N ALA A 226 12.22 -2.51 -4.94
CA ALA A 226 10.83 -2.07 -5.06
C ALA A 226 10.54 -1.43 -6.43
N ALA A 227 11.45 -0.60 -6.94
CA ALA A 227 11.37 -0.05 -8.28
C ALA A 227 11.39 -1.16 -9.35
N PHE A 228 12.29 -2.13 -9.19
CA PHE A 228 12.39 -3.28 -10.10
C PHE A 228 11.12 -4.15 -10.06
N LEU A 229 10.58 -4.45 -8.88
CA LEU A 229 9.33 -5.20 -8.74
C LEU A 229 8.18 -4.48 -9.47
N SER A 230 8.11 -3.16 -9.35
CA SER A 230 7.09 -2.38 -10.06
C SER A 230 7.19 -2.52 -11.57
N LEU A 231 8.40 -2.46 -12.14
CA LEU A 231 8.61 -2.74 -13.58
C LEU A 231 8.22 -4.16 -13.95
N PHE A 232 8.63 -5.13 -13.14
CA PHE A 232 8.33 -6.54 -13.38
C PHE A 232 6.82 -6.81 -13.42
N ILE A 233 6.07 -6.29 -12.44
CA ILE A 233 4.61 -6.43 -12.39
C ILE A 233 3.96 -5.76 -13.61
N GLN A 234 4.39 -4.55 -14.00
CA GLN A 234 3.88 -3.89 -15.19
C GLN A 234 4.07 -4.71 -16.47
N HIS A 235 5.09 -5.56 -16.50
CA HIS A 235 5.43 -6.37 -17.67
C HIS A 235 4.62 -7.66 -17.76
N ILE A 236 4.12 -8.19 -16.64
CA ILE A 236 3.38 -9.47 -16.59
C ILE A 236 1.86 -9.30 -16.56
N ILE A 237 1.37 -8.08 -16.34
CA ILE A 237 -0.06 -7.78 -16.34
C ILE A 237 -0.55 -7.34 -17.72
#